data_b41d10af61697a8d67def0b0633a6a56
#
_entry.id   b41d10af61697a8d67def0b0633a6a56
#
_cell.length_a   1.000
_cell.length_b   1.000
_cell.length_c   1.000
_cell.angle_alpha   90.00
_cell.angle_beta   90.00
_cell.angle_gamma   90.00
#
_symmetry.space_group_name_H-M   'P 1'
#
loop_
_entity.id
_entity.type
_entity.pdbx_description
1 polymer ?
#
loop_
_entity_poly.entity_id
_entity_poly.type
_entity_poly.pdbx_seq_one_letter_code
_entity_poly.pdbx_strand_id
1 'polypeptide(L)'
;MRALLLLLLVSLATLLCAQETPAGEGSALSFSRSVNVPLNGVQLYDKALDAWNWTFGREPGAKLLQSKREDGTLDGFARFNFRSAMLTMREESMGTVQYKVVIRIVPGECRVLVTELVHSGNASTSLGGVHIGPISRGKDPLSRTPGLSRSNAQRLLAELQERSIQRVEALLNGFEARLRASAEP
;
A
#
# COMPACT_ATOMS: atom_id res chain seq x y z
N MET A 1 -10.71 -36.30 36.31
CA MET A 1 -11.22 -34.92 36.23
C MET A 1 -10.14 -33.87 35.85
N ARG A 2 -8.88 -33.97 36.30
CA ARG A 2 -7.83 -32.97 35.96
C ARG A 2 -7.38 -33.00 34.49
N ALA A 3 -7.39 -34.16 33.83
CA ALA A 3 -6.99 -34.28 32.42
C ALA A 3 -8.04 -33.68 31.44
N LEU A 4 -9.30 -33.70 31.79
CA LEU A 4 -10.39 -33.16 30.96
C LEU A 4 -10.35 -31.62 30.93
N LEU A 5 -9.93 -30.99 32.01
CA LEU A 5 -9.84 -29.53 32.14
C LEU A 5 -8.70 -28.95 31.30
N LEU A 6 -7.59 -29.69 31.16
CA LEU A 6 -6.44 -29.29 30.34
C LEU A 6 -6.75 -29.34 28.83
N LEU A 7 -7.54 -30.31 28.40
CA LEU A 7 -7.97 -30.41 27.01
C LEU A 7 -8.91 -29.27 26.58
N LEU A 8 -9.74 -28.81 27.50
CA LEU A 8 -10.66 -27.67 27.24
C LEU A 8 -9.93 -26.32 27.15
N LEU A 9 -8.84 -26.14 27.90
CA LEU A 9 -8.01 -24.93 27.84
C LEU A 9 -7.19 -24.81 26.55
N VAL A 10 -6.74 -25.93 26.00
CA VAL A 10 -5.97 -25.93 24.73
C VAL A 10 -6.89 -25.64 23.53
N SER A 11 -8.15 -26.09 23.56
CA SER A 11 -9.11 -25.81 22.45
C SER A 11 -9.58 -24.36 22.43
N LEU A 12 -9.50 -23.62 23.53
CA LEU A 12 -9.88 -22.20 23.58
C LEU A 12 -8.79 -21.28 23.03
N ALA A 13 -7.53 -21.71 23.05
CA ALA A 13 -6.39 -20.91 22.56
C ALA A 13 -6.30 -20.84 21.03
N THR A 14 -6.90 -21.76 20.29
CA THR A 14 -6.84 -21.82 18.82
C THR A 14 -7.91 -20.96 18.15
N LEU A 15 -8.88 -20.42 18.88
CA LEU A 15 -9.96 -19.57 18.33
C LEU A 15 -9.64 -18.07 18.32
N LEU A 16 -8.48 -17.63 18.84
CA LEU A 16 -8.10 -16.20 18.89
C LEU A 16 -7.24 -15.73 17.73
N CYS A 17 -6.93 -16.53 16.72
CA CYS A 17 -6.00 -16.17 15.65
C CYS A 17 -6.62 -15.87 14.28
N ALA A 18 -7.90 -15.56 14.17
CA ALA A 18 -8.49 -15.19 12.88
C ALA A 18 -9.67 -14.23 13.03
N GLN A 19 -9.43 -13.06 13.59
CA GLN A 19 -10.30 -11.91 13.33
C GLN A 19 -9.59 -10.97 12.36
N GLU A 20 -9.56 -11.32 11.08
CA GLU A 20 -9.56 -10.31 10.04
C GLU A 20 -10.89 -9.56 10.16
N THR A 21 -10.88 -8.42 10.82
CA THR A 21 -12.00 -7.48 10.77
C THR A 21 -12.24 -7.15 9.31
N PRO A 22 -13.43 -7.46 8.73
CA PRO A 22 -13.74 -7.04 7.38
C PRO A 22 -13.58 -5.52 7.34
N ALA A 23 -12.70 -5.04 6.47
CA ALA A 23 -12.49 -3.61 6.26
C ALA A 23 -13.83 -3.03 5.81
N GLY A 24 -14.50 -2.27 6.70
CA GLY A 24 -15.82 -1.71 6.45
C GLY A 24 -15.81 -0.83 5.19
N GLU A 25 -16.98 -0.70 4.55
CA GLU A 25 -17.21 0.23 3.44
C GLU A 25 -16.81 1.64 3.89
N GLY A 26 -15.68 2.15 3.45
CA GLY A 26 -15.11 3.42 3.88
C GLY A 26 -13.71 3.32 4.49
N SER A 27 -13.18 2.10 4.70
CA SER A 27 -11.79 1.95 5.12
C SER A 27 -10.83 2.41 4.02
N ALA A 28 -9.72 3.03 4.42
CA ALA A 28 -8.66 3.44 3.48
C ALA A 28 -8.10 2.22 2.73
N LEU A 29 -7.81 2.40 1.44
CA LEU A 29 -7.16 1.38 0.65
C LEU A 29 -5.74 1.13 1.20
N SER A 30 -5.42 -0.12 1.49
CA SER A 30 -4.11 -0.53 2.00
C SER A 30 -3.75 -1.92 1.48
N PHE A 31 -2.44 -2.19 1.41
CA PHE A 31 -1.88 -3.45 0.92
C PHE A 31 -0.79 -3.89 1.88
N SER A 32 -0.70 -5.19 2.12
CA SER A 32 0.37 -5.77 2.90
C SER A 32 0.94 -7.01 2.22
N ARG A 33 2.25 -7.21 2.33
CA ARG A 33 2.96 -8.38 1.85
C ARG A 33 3.99 -8.81 2.88
N SER A 34 3.96 -10.09 3.25
CA SER A 34 5.01 -10.69 4.08
C SER A 34 5.83 -11.65 3.22
N VAL A 35 7.14 -11.52 3.28
CA VAL A 35 8.10 -12.32 2.52
C VAL A 35 9.06 -12.99 3.50
N ASN A 36 9.03 -14.32 3.53
CA ASN A 36 9.96 -15.11 4.33
C ASN A 36 11.23 -15.41 3.54
N VAL A 37 12.38 -15.06 4.12
CA VAL A 37 13.71 -15.26 3.54
C VAL A 37 14.67 -15.68 4.65
N PRO A 38 15.41 -16.78 4.51
CA PRO A 38 16.24 -17.35 5.58
C PRO A 38 17.56 -16.55 5.75
N LEU A 39 17.46 -15.27 6.07
CA LEU A 39 18.56 -14.36 6.33
C LEU A 39 18.46 -13.78 7.74
N ASN A 40 19.61 -13.39 8.31
CA ASN A 40 19.59 -12.62 9.55
C ASN A 40 19.07 -11.20 9.29
N GLY A 41 18.69 -10.48 10.37
CA GLY A 41 18.04 -9.18 10.26
C GLY A 41 18.88 -8.12 9.53
N VAL A 42 20.20 -8.13 9.71
CA VAL A 42 21.12 -7.17 9.08
C VAL A 42 21.22 -7.42 7.57
N GLN A 43 21.44 -8.67 7.18
CA GLN A 43 21.49 -9.06 5.76
C GLN A 43 20.15 -8.78 5.07
N LEU A 44 19.06 -9.15 5.72
CA LEU A 44 17.72 -8.95 5.17
C LEU A 44 17.38 -7.47 5.03
N TYR A 45 17.85 -6.62 5.95
CA TYR A 45 17.71 -5.17 5.84
C TYR A 45 18.43 -4.61 4.60
N ASP A 46 19.68 -4.99 4.37
CA ASP A 46 20.43 -4.52 3.20
C ASP A 46 19.78 -4.96 1.89
N LYS A 47 19.25 -6.19 1.85
CA LYS A 47 18.50 -6.69 0.69
C LYS A 47 17.16 -6.00 0.50
N ALA A 48 16.44 -5.68 1.58
CA ALA A 48 15.20 -4.94 1.51
C ALA A 48 15.42 -3.49 1.04
N LEU A 49 16.52 -2.84 1.45
CA LEU A 49 16.91 -1.53 0.97
C LEU A 49 17.26 -1.56 -0.53
N ASP A 50 17.97 -2.58 -1.00
CA ASP A 50 18.23 -2.78 -2.43
C ASP A 50 16.92 -3.00 -3.20
N ALA A 51 16.03 -3.87 -2.69
CA ALA A 51 14.72 -4.11 -3.30
C ALA A 51 13.85 -2.83 -3.35
N TRP A 52 13.88 -2.00 -2.29
CA TRP A 52 13.26 -0.66 -2.31
C TRP A 52 13.79 0.19 -3.45
N ASN A 53 15.11 0.32 -3.59
CA ASN A 53 15.74 1.15 -4.61
C ASN A 53 15.39 0.70 -6.04
N TRP A 54 15.16 -0.60 -6.24
CA TRP A 54 14.81 -1.17 -7.55
C TRP A 54 13.31 -1.15 -7.86
N THR A 55 12.46 -0.90 -6.88
CA THR A 55 11.00 -0.90 -7.03
C THR A 55 10.40 0.45 -6.69
N PHE A 56 9.99 0.65 -5.44
CA PHE A 56 9.38 1.88 -4.96
C PHE A 56 10.27 3.12 -5.18
N GLY A 57 11.59 2.97 -5.04
CA GLY A 57 12.56 4.04 -5.23
C GLY A 57 12.67 4.56 -6.67
N ARG A 58 12.15 3.81 -7.66
CA ARG A 58 12.07 4.23 -9.07
C ARG A 58 10.80 5.00 -9.41
N GLU A 59 9.83 5.03 -8.50
CA GLU A 59 8.61 5.79 -8.70
C GLU A 59 8.88 7.30 -8.69
N PRO A 60 8.10 8.10 -9.44
CA PRO A 60 8.23 9.55 -9.43
C PRO A 60 8.15 10.12 -8.02
N GLY A 61 9.12 10.96 -7.66
CA GLY A 61 9.17 11.62 -6.35
C GLY A 61 9.30 10.67 -5.16
N ALA A 62 9.76 9.45 -5.37
CA ALA A 62 10.06 8.52 -4.28
C ALA A 62 11.11 9.09 -3.34
N LYS A 63 10.86 8.96 -2.04
CA LYS A 63 11.77 9.42 -1.00
C LYS A 63 11.70 8.51 0.21
N LEU A 64 12.86 8.05 0.65
CA LEU A 64 12.99 7.38 1.93
C LEU A 64 13.03 8.43 3.03
N LEU A 65 12.09 8.38 3.97
CA LEU A 65 11.98 9.30 5.10
C LEU A 65 12.82 8.83 6.28
N GLN A 66 12.82 7.53 6.50
CA GLN A 66 13.52 6.90 7.60
C GLN A 66 14.13 5.58 7.15
N SER A 67 15.37 5.36 7.56
CA SER A 67 16.14 4.16 7.29
C SER A 67 16.94 3.84 8.55
N LYS A 68 16.40 2.95 9.39
CA LYS A 68 17.02 2.56 10.67
C LYS A 68 17.34 1.07 10.63
N ARG A 69 18.62 0.77 10.43
CA ARG A 69 19.11 -0.61 10.35
C ARG A 69 18.96 -1.35 11.66
N GLU A 70 19.22 -0.67 12.78
CA GLU A 70 19.12 -1.23 14.13
C GLU A 70 17.69 -1.68 14.47
N ASP A 71 16.70 -0.88 14.05
CA ASP A 71 15.28 -1.16 14.29
C ASP A 71 14.66 -2.05 13.19
N GLY A 72 15.41 -2.39 12.13
CA GLY A 72 14.88 -3.13 10.97
C GLY A 72 13.75 -2.37 10.25
N THR A 73 13.84 -1.03 10.15
CA THR A 73 12.73 -0.23 9.62
C THR A 73 13.14 0.65 8.44
N LEU A 74 12.30 0.63 7.38
CA LEU A 74 12.39 1.55 6.25
C LEU A 74 11.01 2.18 6.06
N ASP A 75 10.93 3.51 6.13
CA ASP A 75 9.70 4.26 5.90
C ASP A 75 9.95 5.26 4.78
N GLY A 76 9.05 5.32 3.83
CA GLY A 76 9.14 6.22 2.71
C GLY A 76 7.79 6.51 2.07
N PHE A 77 7.82 7.37 1.08
CA PHE A 77 6.67 7.59 0.21
C PHE A 77 7.10 7.56 -1.25
N ALA A 78 6.13 7.31 -2.10
CA ALA A 78 6.27 7.39 -3.53
C ALA A 78 4.95 7.83 -4.15
N ARG A 79 4.92 8.09 -5.45
CA ARG A 79 3.71 8.45 -6.18
C ARG A 79 3.77 7.89 -7.59
N PHE A 80 2.60 7.69 -8.17
CA PHE A 80 2.50 7.45 -9.60
C PHE A 80 1.58 8.49 -10.26
N ASN A 81 1.81 8.74 -11.54
CA ASN A 81 0.97 9.62 -12.32
C ASN A 81 -0.33 8.90 -12.69
N PHE A 82 -1.43 9.61 -12.56
CA PHE A 82 -2.76 9.12 -12.92
C PHE A 82 -3.38 10.00 -14.01
N ARG A 83 -4.05 9.36 -14.95
CA ARG A 83 -4.90 10.01 -15.94
C ARG A 83 -6.13 9.14 -16.12
N SER A 84 -7.31 9.73 -15.93
CA SER A 84 -8.57 9.02 -16.14
C SER A 84 -8.75 8.70 -17.63
N ALA A 85 -9.10 7.45 -17.91
CA ALA A 85 -9.47 7.03 -19.26
C ALA A 85 -10.92 7.39 -19.60
N MET A 86 -11.78 7.49 -18.56
CA MET A 86 -13.20 7.78 -18.74
C MET A 86 -13.52 9.27 -18.79
N LEU A 87 -12.67 10.11 -18.20
CA LEU A 87 -12.82 11.57 -18.19
C LEU A 87 -11.78 12.25 -19.12
N THR A 88 -11.47 11.61 -20.24
CA THR A 88 -10.37 11.97 -21.16
C THR A 88 -10.44 13.39 -21.72
N MET A 89 -11.62 13.99 -21.78
CA MET A 89 -11.82 15.35 -22.31
C MET A 89 -11.41 16.45 -21.31
N ARG A 90 -11.00 16.09 -20.10
CA ARG A 90 -10.71 17.02 -19.02
C ARG A 90 -9.30 16.86 -18.51
N GLU A 91 -8.44 17.83 -18.75
CA GLU A 91 -7.10 17.90 -18.14
C GLU A 91 -7.17 17.91 -16.61
N GLU A 92 -8.28 18.38 -16.06
CA GLU A 92 -8.57 18.41 -14.63
C GLU A 92 -8.64 16.99 -14.01
N SER A 93 -8.91 15.94 -14.81
CA SER A 93 -8.92 14.54 -14.34
C SER A 93 -7.54 13.92 -14.22
N MET A 94 -6.50 14.63 -14.67
CA MET A 94 -5.11 14.23 -14.48
C MET A 94 -4.64 14.55 -13.07
N GLY A 95 -3.73 13.73 -12.55
CA GLY A 95 -3.17 13.97 -11.23
C GLY A 95 -2.11 12.95 -10.86
N THR A 96 -1.89 12.84 -9.56
CA THR A 96 -0.96 11.89 -8.97
C THR A 96 -1.62 11.16 -7.82
N VAL A 97 -1.25 9.90 -7.63
CA VAL A 97 -1.57 9.14 -6.41
C VAL A 97 -0.29 8.99 -5.61
N GLN A 98 -0.26 9.62 -4.45
CA GLN A 98 0.82 9.47 -3.48
C GLN A 98 0.45 8.38 -2.48
N TYR A 99 1.43 7.63 -1.99
CA TYR A 99 1.25 6.59 -0.98
C TYR A 99 2.48 6.46 -0.10
N LYS A 100 2.25 5.97 1.12
CA LYS A 100 3.29 5.66 2.10
C LYS A 100 3.64 4.18 2.04
N VAL A 101 4.92 3.88 2.17
CA VAL A 101 5.44 2.51 2.26
C VAL A 101 6.19 2.37 3.57
N VAL A 102 5.81 1.35 4.32
CA VAL A 102 6.44 0.98 5.60
C VAL A 102 6.94 -0.44 5.48
N ILE A 103 8.25 -0.63 5.69
CA ILE A 103 8.88 -1.94 5.66
C ILE A 103 9.40 -2.25 7.06
N ARG A 104 9.04 -3.41 7.58
CA ARG A 104 9.50 -3.94 8.85
C ARG A 104 10.23 -5.25 8.62
N ILE A 105 11.46 -5.32 9.14
CA ILE A 105 12.38 -6.44 8.94
C ILE A 105 12.69 -7.03 10.30
N VAL A 106 12.45 -8.34 10.42
CA VAL A 106 12.91 -9.17 11.54
C VAL A 106 13.71 -10.33 10.97
N PRO A 107 14.55 -11.04 11.75
CA PRO A 107 15.26 -12.22 11.24
C PRO A 107 14.28 -13.20 10.57
N GLY A 108 14.51 -13.51 9.31
CA GLY A 108 13.70 -14.44 8.52
C GLY A 108 12.44 -13.87 7.87
N GLU A 109 11.99 -12.66 8.21
CA GLU A 109 10.76 -12.08 7.67
C GLU A 109 10.90 -10.59 7.30
N CYS A 110 10.43 -10.24 6.11
CA CYS A 110 10.29 -8.86 5.67
C CYS A 110 8.81 -8.57 5.37
N ARG A 111 8.22 -7.62 6.08
CA ARG A 111 6.83 -7.21 5.91
C ARG A 111 6.76 -5.82 5.30
N VAL A 112 6.03 -5.70 4.19
CA VAL A 112 5.79 -4.43 3.49
C VAL A 112 4.33 -4.04 3.67
N LEU A 113 4.08 -2.79 4.03
CA LEU A 113 2.76 -2.19 4.15
C LEU A 113 2.71 -0.93 3.28
N VAL A 114 1.74 -0.85 2.37
CA VAL A 114 1.44 0.34 1.56
C VAL A 114 0.10 0.91 2.01
N THR A 115 0.12 2.18 2.40
CA THR A 115 -1.04 2.87 3.01
C THR A 115 -1.12 4.32 2.54
N GLU A 116 -2.13 5.03 3.04
CA GLU A 116 -2.29 6.47 2.84
C GLU A 116 -2.27 6.84 1.34
N LEU A 117 -3.01 6.06 0.51
CA LEU A 117 -3.14 6.39 -0.89
C LEU A 117 -4.04 7.62 -1.04
N VAL A 118 -3.47 8.70 -1.60
CA VAL A 118 -4.15 9.99 -1.74
C VAL A 118 -4.02 10.48 -3.18
N HIS A 119 -5.15 10.72 -3.83
CA HIS A 119 -5.19 11.34 -5.16
C HIS A 119 -5.23 12.86 -5.04
N SER A 120 -4.31 13.51 -5.74
CA SER A 120 -4.27 14.96 -5.94
C SER A 120 -4.34 15.27 -7.44
N GLY A 121 -5.26 16.12 -7.82
CA GLY A 121 -5.40 16.59 -9.20
C GLY A 121 -4.23 17.47 -9.65
N ASN A 122 -4.18 17.76 -10.94
CA ASN A 122 -3.16 18.63 -11.52
C ASN A 122 -3.43 20.10 -11.18
N ALA A 123 -2.69 20.63 -10.23
CA ALA A 123 -2.81 22.03 -9.81
C ALA A 123 -2.41 23.05 -10.89
N SER A 124 -1.75 22.61 -11.97
CA SER A 124 -1.35 23.51 -13.08
C SER A 124 -2.48 23.80 -14.06
N THR A 125 -3.66 23.19 -13.92
CA THR A 125 -4.82 23.49 -14.75
C THR A 125 -5.52 24.78 -14.28
N SER A 126 -6.20 25.46 -15.18
CA SER A 126 -6.89 26.72 -14.90
C SER A 126 -7.93 26.60 -13.77
N LEU A 127 -8.48 25.42 -13.55
CA LEU A 127 -9.48 25.12 -12.52
C LEU A 127 -8.89 24.41 -11.29
N GLY A 128 -7.56 24.23 -11.21
CA GLY A 128 -6.89 23.62 -10.07
C GLY A 128 -6.95 22.10 -10.00
N GLY A 129 -7.49 21.44 -11.05
CA GLY A 129 -7.62 19.97 -11.10
C GLY A 129 -8.75 19.42 -10.22
N VAL A 130 -8.99 18.12 -10.33
CA VAL A 130 -10.00 17.40 -9.57
C VAL A 130 -9.31 16.55 -8.50
N HIS A 131 -9.63 16.80 -7.23
CA HIS A 131 -9.05 16.09 -6.10
C HIS A 131 -10.07 15.12 -5.50
N ILE A 132 -9.79 13.82 -5.53
CA ILE A 132 -10.58 12.80 -4.81
C ILE A 132 -10.14 12.72 -3.34
N GLY A 133 -8.88 13.06 -3.04
CA GLY A 133 -8.33 12.89 -1.70
C GLY A 133 -7.98 11.43 -1.39
N PRO A 134 -8.20 10.97 -0.15
CA PRO A 134 -7.89 9.60 0.24
C PRO A 134 -8.71 8.58 -0.55
N ILE A 135 -8.03 7.53 -1.05
CA ILE A 135 -8.68 6.45 -1.79
C ILE A 135 -9.17 5.41 -0.78
N SER A 136 -10.50 5.27 -0.70
CA SER A 136 -11.17 4.30 0.17
C SER A 136 -11.56 3.05 -0.63
N ARG A 137 -11.95 1.98 0.08
CA ARG A 137 -12.54 0.77 -0.52
C ARG A 137 -14.02 0.93 -0.87
N GLY A 138 -14.66 2.01 -0.40
CA GLY A 138 -16.08 2.29 -0.65
C GLY A 138 -16.36 2.73 -2.08
N LYS A 139 -17.65 2.79 -2.43
CA LYS A 139 -18.10 3.25 -3.75
C LYS A 139 -18.14 4.77 -3.89
N ASP A 140 -18.25 5.47 -2.76
CA ASP A 140 -18.31 6.93 -2.71
C ASP A 140 -16.97 7.52 -2.23
N PRO A 141 -16.53 8.66 -2.80
CA PRO A 141 -15.43 9.43 -2.22
C PRO A 141 -15.74 9.82 -0.76
N LEU A 142 -14.72 9.86 0.09
CA LEU A 142 -14.87 10.23 1.51
C LEU A 142 -15.31 11.69 1.72
N SER A 143 -15.10 12.53 0.70
CA SER A 143 -15.52 13.94 0.70
C SER A 143 -16.13 14.32 -0.63
N ARG A 144 -16.91 15.40 -0.63
CA ARG A 144 -17.46 15.97 -1.87
C ARG A 144 -16.31 16.44 -2.77
N THR A 145 -16.36 16.06 -4.05
CA THR A 145 -15.37 16.45 -5.06
C THR A 145 -15.89 17.66 -5.82
N PRO A 146 -15.36 18.87 -5.58
CA PRO A 146 -15.78 20.06 -6.32
C PRO A 146 -15.57 19.86 -7.83
N GLY A 147 -16.50 20.39 -8.64
CA GLY A 147 -16.41 20.33 -10.10
C GLY A 147 -16.86 19.00 -10.74
N LEU A 148 -17.20 17.98 -9.95
CA LEU A 148 -17.77 16.72 -10.46
C LEU A 148 -19.17 16.44 -9.93
N SER A 149 -20.01 15.85 -10.78
CA SER A 149 -21.24 15.19 -10.32
C SER A 149 -20.88 13.97 -9.46
N ARG A 150 -21.80 13.54 -8.58
CA ARG A 150 -21.59 12.36 -7.74
C ARG A 150 -21.26 11.11 -8.56
N SER A 151 -21.95 10.86 -9.67
CA SER A 151 -21.70 9.71 -10.53
C SER A 151 -20.32 9.75 -11.19
N ASN A 152 -19.85 10.93 -11.62
CA ASN A 152 -18.50 11.07 -12.18
C ASN A 152 -17.44 10.93 -11.10
N ALA A 153 -17.68 11.41 -9.88
CA ALA A 153 -16.76 11.20 -8.76
C ALA A 153 -16.64 9.73 -8.37
N GLN A 154 -17.77 8.98 -8.36
CA GLN A 154 -17.76 7.53 -8.14
C GLN A 154 -16.98 6.78 -9.22
N ARG A 155 -17.18 7.12 -10.50
CA ARG A 155 -16.43 6.52 -11.62
C ARG A 155 -14.93 6.81 -11.51
N LEU A 156 -14.56 8.04 -11.20
CA LEU A 156 -13.16 8.41 -11.01
C LEU A 156 -12.54 7.67 -9.83
N LEU A 157 -13.26 7.54 -8.72
CA LEU A 157 -12.80 6.75 -7.57
C LEU A 157 -12.60 5.29 -7.93
N ALA A 158 -13.54 4.67 -8.64
CA ALA A 158 -13.42 3.27 -9.08
C ALA A 158 -12.20 3.06 -9.99
N GLU A 159 -11.94 3.97 -10.92
CA GLU A 159 -10.75 3.92 -11.77
C GLU A 159 -9.45 4.11 -10.97
N LEU A 160 -9.46 5.02 -10.00
CA LEU A 160 -8.33 5.22 -9.08
C LEU A 160 -8.05 3.97 -8.23
N GLN A 161 -9.10 3.32 -7.72
CA GLN A 161 -8.98 2.06 -6.98
C GLN A 161 -8.33 0.98 -7.84
N GLU A 162 -8.87 0.75 -9.04
CA GLU A 162 -8.35 -0.25 -9.97
C GLU A 162 -6.89 0.00 -10.33
N ARG A 163 -6.53 1.22 -10.73
CA ARG A 163 -5.16 1.61 -11.06
C ARG A 163 -4.21 1.50 -9.88
N SER A 164 -4.68 1.87 -8.68
CA SER A 164 -3.89 1.74 -7.45
C SER A 164 -3.62 0.28 -7.12
N ILE A 165 -4.63 -0.59 -7.22
CA ILE A 165 -4.47 -2.03 -7.01
C ILE A 165 -3.44 -2.60 -7.99
N GLN A 166 -3.62 -2.36 -9.28
CA GLN A 166 -2.72 -2.86 -10.33
C GLN A 166 -1.27 -2.37 -10.10
N ARG A 167 -1.08 -1.08 -9.80
CA ARG A 167 0.25 -0.51 -9.62
C ARG A 167 0.94 -1.01 -8.36
N VAL A 168 0.24 -0.99 -7.22
CA VAL A 168 0.82 -1.40 -5.94
C VAL A 168 1.13 -2.91 -5.93
N GLU A 169 0.24 -3.75 -6.47
CA GLU A 169 0.51 -5.19 -6.57
C GLU A 169 1.72 -5.47 -7.48
N ALA A 170 1.87 -4.77 -8.59
CA ALA A 170 3.04 -4.91 -9.46
C ALA A 170 4.35 -4.53 -8.70
N LEU A 171 4.32 -3.45 -7.91
CA LEU A 171 5.47 -3.02 -7.10
C LEU A 171 5.78 -4.03 -5.98
N LEU A 172 4.77 -4.55 -5.30
CA LEU A 172 4.94 -5.57 -4.24
C LEU A 172 5.50 -6.86 -4.83
N ASN A 173 5.00 -7.31 -5.98
CA ASN A 173 5.53 -8.49 -6.67
C ASN A 173 6.99 -8.29 -7.11
N GLY A 174 7.32 -7.11 -7.66
CA GLY A 174 8.69 -6.75 -8.01
C GLY A 174 9.63 -6.71 -6.81
N PHE A 175 9.16 -6.13 -5.70
CA PHE A 175 9.90 -6.10 -4.43
C PHE A 175 10.18 -7.51 -3.89
N GLU A 176 9.16 -8.36 -3.83
CA GLU A 176 9.31 -9.75 -3.40
C GLU A 176 10.28 -10.52 -4.29
N ALA A 177 10.12 -10.42 -5.61
CA ALA A 177 11.01 -11.09 -6.57
C ALA A 177 12.47 -10.65 -6.39
N ARG A 178 12.73 -9.33 -6.23
CA ARG A 178 14.06 -8.79 -6.01
C ARG A 178 14.65 -9.25 -4.69
N LEU A 179 13.84 -9.25 -3.62
CA LEU A 179 14.26 -9.68 -2.29
C LEU A 179 14.67 -11.17 -2.30
N ARG A 180 13.89 -12.05 -2.95
CA ARG A 180 14.19 -13.47 -3.07
C ARG A 180 15.42 -13.74 -3.95
N ALA A 181 15.51 -13.13 -5.12
CA ALA A 181 16.64 -13.29 -6.03
C ALA A 181 17.97 -12.84 -5.40
N SER A 182 17.94 -11.83 -4.54
CA SER A 182 19.15 -11.36 -3.85
C SER A 182 19.52 -12.17 -2.62
N ALA A 183 18.68 -13.14 -2.21
CA ALA A 183 18.93 -14.03 -1.07
C ALA A 183 19.47 -15.40 -1.48
N GLU A 184 19.44 -15.72 -2.77
CA GLU A 184 20.10 -16.92 -3.30
C GLU A 184 21.62 -16.70 -3.31
N PRO A 185 22.43 -17.72 -2.90
CA PRO A 185 23.89 -17.62 -2.81
C PRO A 185 24.56 -17.46 -4.18
#